data_67363ce26d5c8d025c9a423e46d30fc7
#
_entry.id   67363ce26d5c8d025c9a423e46d30fc7
#
_cell.length_a   1.000
_cell.length_b   1.000
_cell.length_c   1.000
_cell.angle_alpha   90.00
_cell.angle_beta   90.00
_cell.angle_gamma   90.00
#
_symmetry.space_group_name_H-M   'P 1'
#
loop_
_entity.id
_entity.type
_entity.pdbx_description
1 polymer ?
#
loop_
_entity_poly.entity_id
_entity_poly.type
_entity_poly.pdbx_seq_one_letter_code
_entity_poly.pdbx_strand_id
1 'polypeptide(L)'
;MSILNQDLLILQQFRSDSSPRFDILDAQGQGVGVVSGTESSVRRIFLGAREFDVLDTDGSLLTHVSDVRDLWRDTYKVMRGDGSVLATIARKMGFFSRKFSITLTSGEELTVKGDVIDREFTVVNENSGEAVAQVSRERTGVIEAFFGRDHDRYALHYPDSTSPDLRLAILGSMIALDLMRAKDARKNTQSTTTSST
;
A
#
# COMPACT_ATOMS: atom_id res chain seq x y z
N MET A 1 -8.93 -18.71 -4.01
CA MET A 1 -8.53 -18.44 -2.59
C MET A 1 -8.61 -16.95 -2.38
N SER A 2 -9.20 -16.46 -1.29
CA SER A 2 -9.32 -15.01 -1.06
C SER A 2 -8.04 -14.45 -0.45
N ILE A 3 -7.70 -13.22 -0.84
CA ILE A 3 -6.62 -12.40 -0.23
C ILE A 3 -6.71 -12.41 1.31
N LEU A 4 -7.93 -12.38 1.85
CA LEU A 4 -8.18 -12.26 3.29
C LEU A 4 -7.75 -13.47 4.11
N ASN A 5 -7.56 -14.61 3.45
CA ASN A 5 -7.19 -15.89 4.09
C ASN A 5 -5.69 -16.17 4.00
N GLN A 6 -4.90 -15.21 3.49
CA GLN A 6 -3.46 -15.37 3.34
C GLN A 6 -2.72 -14.66 4.48
N ASP A 7 -1.79 -15.35 5.13
CA ASP A 7 -0.92 -14.75 6.15
C ASP A 7 0.30 -14.06 5.53
N LEU A 8 0.63 -14.42 4.29
CA LEU A 8 1.68 -13.80 3.50
C LEU A 8 1.12 -13.38 2.13
N LEU A 9 1.28 -12.11 1.82
CA LEU A 9 1.00 -11.54 0.50
C LEU A 9 2.28 -10.99 -0.11
N ILE A 10 2.48 -11.22 -1.38
CA ILE A 10 3.56 -10.63 -2.16
C ILE A 10 2.92 -9.62 -3.12
N LEU A 11 3.27 -8.35 -2.95
CA LEU A 11 2.84 -7.29 -3.83
C LEU A 11 3.91 -7.06 -4.89
N GLN A 12 3.57 -7.29 -6.13
CA GLN A 12 4.45 -7.15 -7.28
C GLN A 12 3.98 -6.04 -8.19
N GLN A 13 4.79 -4.98 -8.33
CA GLN A 13 4.49 -3.88 -9.22
C GLN A 13 4.90 -4.23 -10.66
N PHE A 14 3.97 -4.16 -11.59
CA PHE A 14 4.25 -4.19 -13.02
C PHE A 14 4.27 -2.76 -13.56
N ARG A 15 5.36 -2.38 -14.17
CA ARG A 15 5.44 -1.15 -14.96
C ARG A 15 4.94 -1.49 -16.36
N SER A 16 3.66 -1.24 -16.62
CA SER A 16 3.13 -1.24 -17.98
C SER A 16 3.04 0.20 -18.48
N ASP A 17 3.29 0.41 -19.76
CA ASP A 17 3.19 1.73 -20.41
C ASP A 17 1.78 2.33 -20.32
N SER A 18 0.77 1.54 -19.98
CA SER A 18 -0.63 1.95 -19.97
C SER A 18 -1.23 2.16 -18.57
N SER A 19 -0.75 1.46 -17.52
CA SER A 19 -1.28 1.62 -16.16
C SER A 19 -0.39 0.94 -15.12
N PRO A 20 -0.07 1.59 -13.99
CA PRO A 20 0.54 0.88 -12.86
C PRO A 20 -0.48 -0.13 -12.34
N ARG A 21 -0.09 -1.37 -12.34
CA ARG A 21 -0.83 -2.50 -11.81
C ARG A 21 0.06 -3.22 -10.82
N PHE A 22 -0.52 -3.64 -9.71
CA PHE A 22 0.12 -4.58 -8.81
C PHE A 22 -0.63 -5.89 -8.86
N ASP A 23 0.08 -6.96 -9.06
CA ASP A 23 -0.47 -8.28 -8.77
C ASP A 23 -0.20 -8.62 -7.31
N ILE A 24 -1.18 -9.24 -6.66
CA ILE A 24 -1.09 -9.75 -5.31
C ILE A 24 -0.98 -11.25 -5.41
N LEU A 25 0.12 -11.79 -4.91
CA LEU A 25 0.42 -13.21 -4.95
C LEU A 25 0.42 -13.77 -3.52
N ASP A 26 0.14 -15.06 -3.41
CA ASP A 26 0.32 -15.83 -2.17
C ASP A 26 1.79 -16.27 -1.97
N ALA A 27 2.03 -17.02 -0.88
CA ALA A 27 3.34 -17.59 -0.56
C ALA A 27 3.86 -18.57 -1.62
N GLN A 28 2.99 -19.12 -2.47
CA GLN A 28 3.31 -20.03 -3.57
C GLN A 28 3.52 -19.30 -4.90
N GLY A 29 3.39 -17.98 -4.91
CA GLY A 29 3.49 -17.15 -6.11
C GLY A 29 2.26 -17.22 -7.02
N GLN A 30 1.15 -17.73 -6.51
CA GLN A 30 -0.12 -17.76 -7.25
C GLN A 30 -0.85 -16.43 -7.08
N GLY A 31 -1.45 -15.93 -8.16
CA GLY A 31 -2.24 -14.71 -8.12
C GLY A 31 -3.49 -14.88 -7.26
N VAL A 32 -3.61 -14.09 -6.20
CA VAL A 32 -4.77 -14.07 -5.31
C VAL A 32 -5.56 -12.76 -5.40
N GLY A 33 -5.08 -11.79 -6.16
CA GLY A 33 -5.80 -10.56 -6.43
C GLY A 33 -4.99 -9.56 -7.22
N VAL A 34 -5.56 -8.38 -7.42
CA VAL A 34 -4.94 -7.31 -8.20
C VAL A 34 -5.30 -5.94 -7.63
N VAL A 35 -4.34 -5.01 -7.68
CA VAL A 35 -4.58 -3.59 -7.46
C VAL A 35 -4.62 -2.90 -8.81
N SER A 36 -5.71 -2.23 -9.11
CA SER A 36 -5.90 -1.48 -10.35
C SER A 36 -6.29 -0.03 -10.07
N GLY A 37 -5.79 0.90 -10.88
CA GLY A 37 -6.32 2.26 -10.89
C GLY A 37 -7.71 2.26 -11.53
N THR A 38 -8.65 3.04 -11.00
CA THR A 38 -9.96 3.24 -11.64
C THR A 38 -9.78 3.87 -13.02
N GLU A 39 -10.62 3.53 -14.02
CA GLU A 39 -10.46 3.99 -15.43
C GLU A 39 -10.38 5.52 -15.56
N SER A 40 -11.09 6.26 -14.70
CA SER A 40 -10.95 7.71 -14.61
C SER A 40 -9.56 8.14 -14.11
N SER A 41 -8.85 7.26 -13.42
CA SER A 41 -7.53 7.46 -12.84
C SER A 41 -6.39 7.15 -13.80
N VAL A 42 -6.59 6.26 -14.79
CA VAL A 42 -5.54 5.90 -15.76
C VAL A 42 -5.04 7.15 -16.50
N ARG A 43 -5.94 8.03 -16.89
CA ARG A 43 -5.59 9.34 -17.47
C ARG A 43 -4.99 10.32 -16.46
N ARG A 44 -5.30 10.16 -15.15
CA ARG A 44 -4.80 10.97 -14.04
C ARG A 44 -3.57 10.39 -13.36
N ILE A 45 -3.20 9.14 -13.60
CA ILE A 45 -1.96 8.55 -13.06
C ILE A 45 -0.76 9.34 -13.56
N PHE A 46 -0.76 9.80 -14.79
CA PHE A 46 0.18 10.81 -15.28
C PHE A 46 -0.04 12.20 -14.69
N LEU A 47 -1.21 12.49 -14.10
CA LEU A 47 -1.61 13.77 -13.51
C LEU A 47 -1.82 13.70 -11.98
N GLY A 48 -1.48 12.58 -11.31
CA GLY A 48 -1.65 12.39 -9.87
C GLY A 48 -2.95 11.66 -9.51
N ALA A 49 -3.22 10.52 -10.14
CA ALA A 49 -4.32 9.63 -9.78
C ALA A 49 -4.18 9.15 -8.34
N ARG A 50 -5.30 9.15 -7.68
CA ARG A 50 -5.43 9.16 -6.25
C ARG A 50 -6.41 8.09 -5.75
N GLU A 51 -6.83 7.18 -6.64
CA GLU A 51 -7.84 6.18 -6.36
C GLU A 51 -7.43 4.82 -6.94
N PHE A 52 -7.52 3.79 -6.11
CA PHE A 52 -7.18 2.42 -6.47
C PHE A 52 -8.17 1.44 -5.88
N ASP A 53 -8.46 0.41 -6.65
CA ASP A 53 -9.29 -0.71 -6.26
C ASP A 53 -8.44 -1.94 -6.04
N VAL A 54 -8.69 -2.66 -4.95
CA VAL A 54 -8.17 -3.99 -4.70
C VAL A 54 -9.28 -4.99 -4.99
N LEU A 55 -9.02 -5.83 -5.95
CA LEU A 55 -9.96 -6.86 -6.39
C LEU A 55 -9.45 -8.24 -5.99
N ASP A 56 -10.34 -9.11 -5.57
CA ASP A 56 -10.06 -10.54 -5.36
C ASP A 56 -9.96 -11.27 -6.72
N THR A 57 -9.60 -12.54 -6.71
CA THR A 57 -9.48 -13.39 -7.91
C THR A 57 -10.77 -13.53 -8.69
N ASP A 58 -11.92 -13.43 -8.05
CA ASP A 58 -13.25 -13.46 -8.68
C ASP A 58 -13.71 -12.12 -9.24
N GLY A 59 -12.85 -11.07 -9.11
CA GLY A 59 -13.16 -9.71 -9.53
C GLY A 59 -14.00 -8.91 -8.54
N SER A 60 -14.31 -9.46 -7.36
CA SER A 60 -15.02 -8.72 -6.32
C SER A 60 -14.16 -7.61 -5.75
N LEU A 61 -14.74 -6.43 -5.54
CA LEU A 61 -14.07 -5.29 -4.91
C LEU A 61 -13.94 -5.53 -3.41
N LEU A 62 -12.70 -5.68 -2.93
CA LEU A 62 -12.41 -5.84 -1.51
C LEU A 62 -12.23 -4.50 -0.81
N THR A 63 -11.44 -3.61 -1.42
CA THR A 63 -11.22 -2.28 -0.84
C THR A 63 -10.91 -1.26 -1.92
N HIS A 64 -11.33 -0.03 -1.65
CA HIS A 64 -11.04 1.15 -2.45
C HIS A 64 -10.18 2.12 -1.64
N VAL A 65 -9.11 2.60 -2.24
CA VAL A 65 -8.18 3.57 -1.64
C VAL A 65 -8.30 4.89 -2.38
N SER A 66 -8.65 5.96 -1.68
CA SER A 66 -8.79 7.31 -2.27
C SER A 66 -8.01 8.36 -1.50
N ASP A 67 -7.40 9.30 -2.23
CA ASP A 67 -6.76 10.49 -1.66
C ASP A 67 -7.85 11.48 -1.20
N VAL A 68 -7.77 11.88 0.05
CA VAL A 68 -8.58 12.99 0.57
C VAL A 68 -7.89 14.29 0.18
N ARG A 69 -8.56 15.12 -0.62
CA ARG A 69 -8.05 16.44 -0.99
C ARG A 69 -7.97 17.35 0.23
N ASP A 70 -6.89 17.26 0.97
CA ASP A 70 -6.54 18.17 2.04
C ASP A 70 -5.33 18.99 1.59
N LEU A 71 -5.42 20.31 1.70
CA LEU A 71 -4.34 21.24 1.29
C LEU A 71 -3.09 21.12 2.16
N TRP A 72 -3.19 20.50 3.34
CA TRP A 72 -2.13 20.51 4.35
C TRP A 72 -1.55 19.14 4.71
N ARG A 73 -2.24 18.05 4.38
CA ARG A 73 -1.81 16.69 4.75
C ARG A 73 -2.05 15.70 3.62
N ASP A 74 -1.06 14.84 3.36
CA ASP A 74 -1.28 13.65 2.53
C ASP A 74 -2.09 12.64 3.35
N THR A 75 -3.39 12.57 3.08
CA THR A 75 -4.34 11.70 3.77
C THR A 75 -5.05 10.84 2.76
N TYR A 76 -5.18 9.55 3.04
CA TYR A 76 -5.91 8.59 2.22
C TYR A 76 -6.98 7.90 3.06
N LYS A 77 -8.11 7.59 2.44
CA LYS A 77 -9.15 6.73 3.00
C LYS A 77 -9.07 5.35 2.38
N VAL A 78 -9.22 4.35 3.22
CA VAL A 78 -9.39 2.96 2.84
C VAL A 78 -10.84 2.59 3.11
N MET A 79 -11.56 2.20 2.07
CA MET A 79 -13.00 1.89 2.14
C MET A 79 -13.22 0.43 1.76
N ARG A 80 -14.20 -0.22 2.37
CA ARG A 80 -14.65 -1.56 1.95
C ARG A 80 -15.34 -1.50 0.59
N GLY A 81 -15.55 -2.65 -0.04
CA GLY A 81 -16.28 -2.77 -1.30
C GLY A 81 -17.71 -2.21 -1.25
N ASP A 82 -18.32 -2.13 -0.08
CA ASP A 82 -19.65 -1.51 0.15
C ASP A 82 -19.59 0.02 0.30
N GLY A 83 -18.39 0.62 0.23
CA GLY A 83 -18.17 2.06 0.37
C GLY A 83 -18.05 2.54 1.82
N SER A 84 -18.17 1.68 2.83
CA SER A 84 -17.94 2.06 4.23
C SER A 84 -16.47 2.32 4.49
N VAL A 85 -16.15 3.39 5.25
CA VAL A 85 -14.77 3.70 5.61
C VAL A 85 -14.26 2.65 6.60
N LEU A 86 -13.10 2.09 6.32
CA LEU A 86 -12.42 1.11 7.17
C LEU A 86 -11.28 1.75 7.95
N ALA A 87 -10.49 2.58 7.28
CA ALA A 87 -9.36 3.25 7.88
C ALA A 87 -9.03 4.57 7.19
N THR A 88 -8.28 5.41 7.90
CA THR A 88 -7.65 6.60 7.36
C THR A 88 -6.16 6.53 7.62
N ILE A 89 -5.35 6.69 6.58
CA ILE A 89 -3.90 6.81 6.71
C ILE A 89 -3.49 8.25 6.50
N ALA A 90 -2.67 8.78 7.40
CA ALA A 90 -2.17 10.14 7.33
C ALA A 90 -0.66 10.18 7.60
N ARG A 91 0.01 11.10 6.91
CA ARG A 91 1.41 11.45 7.21
C ARG A 91 1.42 12.40 8.40
N LYS A 92 2.03 11.99 9.51
CA LYS A 92 2.32 12.89 10.64
C LYS A 92 3.52 13.75 10.27
N MET A 93 3.37 15.06 10.30
CA MET A 93 4.49 15.98 10.10
C MET A 93 5.35 16.01 11.37
N GLY A 94 6.63 15.62 11.25
CA GLY A 94 7.63 15.72 12.30
C GLY A 94 8.90 16.28 11.72
N PHE A 95 9.65 17.10 12.50
CA PHE A 95 10.87 17.79 12.04
C PHE A 95 11.98 16.82 11.58
N PHE A 96 11.98 15.56 12.04
CA PHE A 96 13.05 14.60 11.78
C PHE A 96 12.62 13.20 11.35
N SER A 97 11.30 12.91 11.22
CA SER A 97 10.86 11.58 10.81
C SER A 97 9.53 11.61 10.06
N ARG A 98 9.47 10.90 8.94
CA ARG A 98 8.22 10.64 8.22
C ARG A 98 7.46 9.54 8.98
N LYS A 99 6.60 9.93 9.91
CA LYS A 99 5.73 8.99 10.61
C LYS A 99 4.40 8.89 9.91
N PHE A 100 3.89 7.69 9.79
CA PHE A 100 2.56 7.41 9.26
C PHE A 100 1.71 6.82 10.37
N SER A 101 0.47 7.29 10.46
CA SER A 101 -0.55 6.70 11.33
C SER A 101 -1.70 6.19 10.49
N ILE A 102 -2.25 5.06 10.92
CA ILE A 102 -3.44 4.45 10.38
C ILE A 102 -4.46 4.46 11.52
N THR A 103 -5.58 5.14 11.31
CA THR A 103 -6.67 5.20 12.28
C THR A 103 -7.84 4.38 11.72
N LEU A 104 -8.19 3.31 12.41
CA LEU A 104 -9.33 2.47 12.07
C LEU A 104 -10.64 3.15 12.49
N THR A 105 -11.74 2.84 11.81
CA THR A 105 -13.06 3.31 12.19
C THR A 105 -13.50 2.78 13.57
N SER A 106 -12.92 1.66 14.03
CA SER A 106 -13.09 1.15 15.40
C SER A 106 -12.48 2.05 16.48
N GLY A 107 -11.66 3.03 16.10
CA GLY A 107 -10.90 3.87 17.03
C GLY A 107 -9.50 3.36 17.36
N GLU A 108 -9.10 2.21 16.83
CA GLU A 108 -7.73 1.72 16.98
C GLU A 108 -6.76 2.59 16.16
N GLU A 109 -5.61 2.87 16.76
CA GLU A 109 -4.50 3.56 16.10
C GLU A 109 -3.33 2.60 15.86
N LEU A 110 -2.85 2.59 14.62
CA LEU A 110 -1.66 1.84 14.24
C LEU A 110 -0.58 2.82 13.81
N THR A 111 0.65 2.47 14.12
CA THR A 111 1.85 3.24 13.73
C THR A 111 2.78 2.38 12.89
N VAL A 112 3.34 2.98 11.86
CA VAL A 112 4.38 2.38 11.02
C VAL A 112 5.74 2.69 11.63
N LYS A 113 6.50 1.64 12.00
CA LYS A 113 7.85 1.72 12.59
C LYS A 113 8.86 1.05 11.66
N GLY A 114 9.89 1.76 11.26
CA GLY A 114 10.94 1.28 10.34
C GLY A 114 11.08 2.16 9.11
N ASP A 115 11.73 1.62 8.07
CA ASP A 115 11.99 2.34 6.83
C ASP A 115 10.92 2.07 5.79
N VAL A 116 10.02 3.05 5.60
CA VAL A 116 8.97 2.98 4.59
C VAL A 116 9.54 3.12 3.17
N ILE A 117 10.68 3.81 3.00
CA ILE A 117 11.30 4.02 1.70
C ILE A 117 11.85 2.70 1.17
N ASP A 118 12.55 1.97 2.02
CA ASP A 118 13.12 0.67 1.67
C ASP A 118 12.15 -0.50 1.83
N ARG A 119 10.90 -0.22 2.27
CA ARG A 119 9.87 -1.23 2.53
C ARG A 119 10.29 -2.27 3.58
N GLU A 120 10.96 -1.79 4.64
CA GLU A 120 11.39 -2.60 5.78
C GLU A 120 10.80 -1.99 7.05
N PHE A 121 9.56 -2.37 7.39
CA PHE A 121 8.86 -1.78 8.53
C PHE A 121 7.83 -2.74 9.12
N THR A 122 7.43 -2.40 10.34
CA THR A 122 6.39 -3.11 11.09
C THR A 122 5.22 -2.15 11.36
N VAL A 123 4.01 -2.65 11.23
CA VAL A 123 2.79 -1.97 11.66
C VAL A 123 2.46 -2.43 13.06
N VAL A 124 2.36 -1.49 13.98
CA VAL A 124 2.19 -1.77 15.42
C VAL A 124 0.91 -1.10 15.91
N ASN A 125 0.10 -1.81 16.67
CA ASN A 125 -1.03 -1.25 17.41
C ASN A 125 -0.48 -0.35 18.53
N GLU A 126 -0.87 0.93 18.56
CA GLU A 126 -0.33 1.88 19.55
C GLU A 126 -0.78 1.55 20.99
N ASN A 127 -1.94 0.94 21.14
CA ASN A 127 -2.50 0.65 22.48
C ASN A 127 -1.86 -0.60 23.11
N SER A 128 -1.73 -1.69 22.34
CA SER A 128 -1.17 -2.95 22.84
C SER A 128 0.35 -3.04 22.67
N GLY A 129 0.92 -2.29 21.75
CA GLY A 129 2.32 -2.41 21.34
C GLY A 129 2.61 -3.63 20.46
N GLU A 130 1.60 -4.41 20.10
CA GLU A 130 1.74 -5.62 19.29
C GLU A 130 1.94 -5.32 17.81
N ALA A 131 2.78 -6.11 17.17
CA ALA A 131 2.92 -6.08 15.72
C ALA A 131 1.70 -6.76 15.07
N VAL A 132 1.00 -6.03 14.20
CA VAL A 132 -0.17 -6.50 13.45
C VAL A 132 0.13 -6.79 11.99
N ALA A 133 1.28 -6.34 11.49
CA ALA A 133 1.83 -6.72 10.20
C ALA A 133 3.31 -6.37 10.12
N GLN A 134 4.01 -7.08 9.26
CA GLN A 134 5.40 -6.79 8.89
C GLN A 134 5.51 -6.67 7.37
N VAL A 135 6.20 -5.64 6.91
CA VAL A 135 6.53 -5.44 5.50
C VAL A 135 8.04 -5.60 5.36
N SER A 136 8.45 -6.41 4.39
CA SER A 136 9.84 -6.61 4.06
C SER A 136 10.05 -6.60 2.55
N ARG A 137 11.19 -6.06 2.13
CA ARG A 137 11.62 -6.17 0.75
C ARG A 137 12.12 -7.59 0.55
N GLU A 138 11.47 -8.32 -0.34
CA GLU A 138 11.86 -9.69 -0.55
C GLU A 138 13.23 -9.78 -1.22
N ARG A 139 14.18 -10.36 -0.47
CA ARG A 139 15.56 -10.62 -0.92
C ARG A 139 15.86 -12.10 -1.04
N THR A 140 14.88 -12.98 -0.77
CA THR A 140 15.13 -14.41 -0.68
C THR A 140 15.05 -15.11 -2.03
N GLY A 141 16.14 -15.80 -2.37
CA GLY A 141 16.43 -16.44 -3.65
C GLY A 141 15.44 -17.49 -4.16
N VAL A 142 14.39 -17.84 -3.42
CA VAL A 142 13.36 -18.79 -3.88
C VAL A 142 12.47 -18.12 -4.92
N ILE A 143 12.15 -16.84 -4.76
CA ILE A 143 11.29 -16.10 -5.69
C ILE A 143 12.10 -15.44 -6.81
N GLU A 144 13.36 -15.06 -6.57
CA GLU A 144 14.27 -14.62 -7.65
C GLU A 144 14.42 -15.66 -8.76
N ALA A 145 14.39 -16.96 -8.41
CA ALA A 145 14.53 -18.05 -9.38
C ALA A 145 13.32 -18.16 -10.33
N PHE A 146 12.13 -17.76 -9.88
CA PHE A 146 10.90 -17.91 -10.67
C PHE A 146 10.52 -16.66 -11.47
N PHE A 147 10.91 -15.44 -11.04
CA PHE A 147 10.30 -14.22 -11.56
C PHE A 147 11.28 -13.13 -12.06
N GLY A 148 12.60 -13.35 -12.01
CA GLY A 148 13.58 -12.39 -12.52
C GLY A 148 13.80 -11.15 -11.64
N ARG A 149 14.85 -10.36 -11.95
CA ARG A 149 15.37 -9.25 -11.12
C ARG A 149 14.67 -7.90 -11.21
N ASP A 150 13.72 -7.73 -12.13
CA ASP A 150 13.30 -6.38 -12.59
C ASP A 150 12.03 -5.81 -11.96
N HIS A 151 11.46 -6.43 -10.91
CA HIS A 151 10.20 -5.98 -10.36
C HIS A 151 10.34 -5.51 -8.92
N ASP A 152 9.82 -4.32 -8.62
CA ASP A 152 9.66 -3.81 -7.27
C ASP A 152 8.64 -4.68 -6.51
N ARG A 153 9.16 -5.58 -5.65
CA ARG A 153 8.37 -6.49 -4.83
C ARG A 153 8.56 -6.19 -3.38
N TYR A 154 7.54 -6.50 -2.61
CA TYR A 154 7.63 -6.58 -1.16
C TYR A 154 6.63 -7.60 -0.62
N ALA A 155 7.00 -8.19 0.51
CA ALA A 155 6.18 -9.13 1.24
C ALA A 155 5.44 -8.40 2.36
N LEU A 156 4.17 -8.73 2.55
CA LEU A 156 3.32 -8.27 3.64
C LEU A 156 2.88 -9.50 4.43
N HIS A 157 3.41 -9.65 5.62
CA HIS A 157 3.12 -10.75 6.53
C HIS A 157 2.17 -10.30 7.64
N TYR A 158 1.15 -11.10 7.90
CA TYR A 158 0.19 -10.92 8.99
C TYR A 158 0.34 -12.02 10.03
N PRO A 159 0.36 -11.69 11.34
CA PRO A 159 0.11 -12.67 12.38
C PRO A 159 -1.26 -13.35 12.22
N ASP A 160 -1.37 -14.62 12.60
CA ASP A 160 -2.61 -15.41 12.51
C ASP A 160 -3.80 -14.75 13.21
N SER A 161 -3.53 -13.99 14.28
CA SER A 161 -4.53 -13.25 15.05
C SER A 161 -5.10 -12.02 14.35
N THR A 162 -4.55 -11.63 13.18
CA THR A 162 -4.99 -10.42 12.47
C THR A 162 -6.33 -10.63 11.80
N SER A 163 -7.34 -9.86 12.21
CA SER A 163 -8.71 -9.97 11.67
C SER A 163 -8.79 -9.58 10.20
N PRO A 164 -9.78 -10.08 9.43
CA PRO A 164 -9.95 -9.75 8.02
C PRO A 164 -10.05 -8.23 7.74
N ASP A 165 -10.79 -7.50 8.57
CA ASP A 165 -10.91 -6.04 8.44
C ASP A 165 -9.56 -5.33 8.65
N LEU A 166 -8.79 -5.80 9.62
CA LEU A 166 -7.47 -5.25 9.90
C LEU A 166 -6.50 -5.56 8.76
N ARG A 167 -6.56 -6.76 8.18
CA ARG A 167 -5.79 -7.14 6.99
C ARG A 167 -6.09 -6.22 5.80
N LEU A 168 -7.39 -5.95 5.53
CA LEU A 168 -7.80 -5.02 4.48
C LEU A 168 -7.33 -3.58 4.74
N ALA A 169 -7.48 -3.09 5.98
CA ALA A 169 -7.05 -1.77 6.37
C ALA A 169 -5.54 -1.59 6.14
N ILE A 170 -4.75 -2.58 6.55
CA ILE A 170 -3.30 -2.57 6.37
C ILE A 170 -2.93 -2.66 4.88
N LEU A 171 -3.53 -3.58 4.12
CA LEU A 171 -3.27 -3.72 2.69
C LEU A 171 -3.56 -2.42 1.93
N GLY A 172 -4.73 -1.81 2.16
CA GLY A 172 -5.08 -0.52 1.56
C GLY A 172 -4.11 0.59 1.99
N SER A 173 -3.65 0.56 3.24
CA SER A 173 -2.66 1.52 3.74
C SER A 173 -1.29 1.35 3.08
N MET A 174 -0.87 0.12 2.76
CA MET A 174 0.38 -0.13 2.01
C MET A 174 0.32 0.48 0.61
N ILE A 175 -0.81 0.33 -0.07
CA ILE A 175 -1.05 0.94 -1.38
C ILE A 175 -0.99 2.47 -1.26
N ALA A 176 -1.63 3.06 -0.25
CA ALA A 176 -1.56 4.50 0.01
C ALA A 176 -0.13 4.98 0.27
N LEU A 177 0.68 4.22 1.02
CA LEU A 177 2.10 4.53 1.25
C LEU A 177 2.91 4.52 -0.04
N ASP A 178 2.68 3.55 -0.92
CA ASP A 178 3.34 3.51 -2.24
C ASP A 178 2.95 4.71 -3.11
N LEU A 179 1.70 5.17 -3.05
CA LEU A 179 1.24 6.37 -3.72
C LEU A 179 1.92 7.63 -3.18
N MET A 180 2.04 7.77 -1.86
CA MET A 180 2.74 8.89 -1.23
C MET A 180 4.22 8.91 -1.64
N ARG A 181 4.88 7.74 -1.69
CA ARG A 181 6.27 7.61 -2.15
C ARG A 181 6.43 8.04 -3.61
N ALA A 182 5.55 7.57 -4.48
CA ALA A 182 5.57 7.94 -5.90
C ALA A 182 5.37 9.46 -6.11
N LYS A 183 4.53 10.10 -5.30
CA LYS A 183 4.31 11.55 -5.28
C LYS A 183 5.56 12.30 -4.86
N ASP A 184 6.26 11.84 -3.81
CA ASP A 184 7.50 12.46 -3.32
C ASP A 184 8.64 12.35 -4.35
N ALA A 185 8.80 11.19 -4.98
CA ALA A 185 9.82 10.98 -6.02
C ALA A 185 9.67 11.96 -7.20
N ARG A 186 8.42 12.21 -7.63
CA ARG A 186 8.13 13.17 -8.71
C ARG A 186 8.45 14.61 -8.33
N LYS A 187 8.13 15.03 -7.10
CA LYS A 187 8.44 16.38 -6.61
C LYS A 187 9.95 16.62 -6.62
N ASN A 188 10.74 15.65 -6.20
CA ASN A 188 12.19 15.74 -6.18
C ASN A 188 12.78 15.87 -7.59
N THR A 189 12.23 15.16 -8.58
CA THR A 189 12.69 15.24 -9.98
C THR A 189 12.41 16.61 -10.60
N GLN A 190 11.26 17.21 -10.29
CA GLN A 190 10.89 18.54 -10.81
C GLN A 190 11.74 19.66 -10.20
N SER A 191 12.11 19.56 -8.93
CA SER A 191 12.95 20.57 -8.27
C SER A 191 14.39 20.57 -8.78
N THR A 192 14.90 19.45 -9.28
CA THR A 192 16.26 19.35 -9.83
C THR A 192 16.37 19.98 -11.22
N THR A 193 15.28 20.00 -11.99
CA THR A 193 15.28 20.54 -13.38
C THR A 193 15.20 22.07 -13.39
N THR A 194 14.69 22.71 -12.34
CA THR A 194 14.51 24.18 -12.25
C THR A 194 15.77 24.91 -11.77
N SER A 195 16.77 24.19 -11.26
CA SER A 195 18.03 24.79 -10.76
C SER A 195 19.18 24.77 -11.76
N SER A 196 18.93 24.43 -13.02
CA SER A 196 19.95 24.31 -14.08
C SER A 196 19.75 25.34 -15.22
N THR A 197 19.09 26.48 -14.94
CA THR A 197 18.96 27.59 -15.93
C THR A 197 19.51 28.87 -15.39
#